data_35d00f8036ff694f1b900581d63dcb2c
#
_entry.id   35d00f8036ff694f1b900581d63dcb2c
#
_cell.length_a   1.000
_cell.length_b   1.000
_cell.length_c   1.000
_cell.angle_alpha   90.00
_cell.angle_beta   90.00
_cell.angle_gamma   90.00
#
_symmetry.space_group_name_H-M   'P 1'
#
loop_
_entity.id
_entity.type
_entity.pdbx_description
1 polymer ?
#
loop_
_entity_poly.entity_id
_entity_poly.type
_entity_poly.pdbx_seq_one_letter_code
_entity_poly.pdbx_strand_id
1 'polypeptide(L)'
;DLARGIHPAVLTDRGLDAALSAIASRCTVPVTVEVDLASRPAQAIEGIAYFTVSELLQNVSKHARATRASVDVWRSADRLMLQVTDNGRGGADLTSGSGLAGLTERLDAVDGILVVESPVGGPTKVTAELPWRG
;
A
#
# COMPACT_ATOMS: atom_id res chain seq x y z
N ASP A 1 -14.83 -10.67 4.04
CA ASP A 1 -14.65 -11.87 4.68
C ASP A 1 -14.12 -11.72 6.08
N LEU A 2 -14.01 -12.79 6.72
CA LEU A 2 -13.53 -12.81 8.06
C LEU A 2 -12.11 -12.35 8.19
N ALA A 3 -11.31 -12.59 7.21
CA ALA A 3 -9.94 -12.17 7.27
C ALA A 3 -9.81 -10.66 7.20
N ARG A 4 -10.83 -10.00 6.68
CA ARG A 4 -10.84 -8.56 6.67
C ARG A 4 -10.92 -8.07 8.09
N GLY A 5 -10.16 -7.09 8.41
CA GLY A 5 -10.17 -6.53 9.74
C GLY A 5 -9.48 -7.36 10.78
N ILE A 6 -8.99 -8.54 10.41
CA ILE A 6 -8.21 -9.36 11.31
C ILE A 6 -6.76 -9.20 10.92
N HIS A 7 -5.93 -8.86 11.89
CA HIS A 7 -4.51 -8.77 11.64
C HIS A 7 -3.96 -10.14 11.26
N PRO A 8 -3.22 -10.26 10.16
CA PRO A 8 -2.51 -11.51 9.90
C PRO A 8 -1.52 -11.77 11.03
N ALA A 9 -1.33 -13.03 11.36
CA ALA A 9 -0.40 -13.38 12.43
C ALA A 9 1.00 -12.84 12.14
N VAL A 10 1.45 -12.88 10.89
CA VAL A 10 2.77 -12.41 10.55
C VAL A 10 2.91 -10.91 10.81
N LEU A 11 1.85 -10.14 10.61
CA LEU A 11 1.89 -8.70 10.89
C LEU A 11 2.03 -8.45 12.37
N THR A 12 1.22 -9.12 13.19
CA THR A 12 1.26 -8.95 14.64
C THR A 12 2.63 -9.36 15.19
N ASP A 13 3.16 -10.48 14.73
CA ASP A 13 4.37 -11.06 15.30
C ASP A 13 5.63 -10.42 14.76
N ARG A 14 5.67 -10.08 13.49
CA ARG A 14 6.90 -9.65 12.82
C ARG A 14 6.87 -8.25 12.26
N GLY A 15 5.70 -7.62 12.18
CA GLY A 15 5.57 -6.25 11.73
C GLY A 15 5.41 -6.12 10.22
N LEU A 16 5.43 -4.87 9.77
CA LEU A 16 5.10 -4.54 8.39
C LEU A 16 6.06 -5.15 7.37
N ASP A 17 7.36 -5.11 7.64
CA ASP A 17 8.33 -5.58 6.66
C ASP A 17 8.03 -7.03 6.27
N ALA A 18 7.90 -7.91 7.25
CA ALA A 18 7.63 -9.31 6.98
C ALA A 18 6.26 -9.53 6.33
N ALA A 19 5.25 -8.80 6.81
CA ALA A 19 3.90 -8.93 6.26
C ALA A 19 3.82 -8.45 4.82
N LEU A 20 4.45 -7.33 4.51
CA LEU A 20 4.43 -6.80 3.15
C LEU A 20 5.26 -7.67 2.21
N SER A 21 6.37 -8.22 2.67
CA SER A 21 7.15 -9.15 1.87
C SER A 21 6.35 -10.40 1.52
N ALA A 22 5.54 -10.88 2.47
CA ALA A 22 4.69 -12.04 2.23
C ALA A 22 3.63 -11.77 1.16
N ILE A 23 2.99 -10.58 1.19
CA ILE A 23 2.03 -10.25 0.13
C ILE A 23 2.74 -10.06 -1.20
N ALA A 24 3.88 -9.42 -1.18
CA ALA A 24 4.63 -9.15 -2.41
C ALA A 24 4.99 -10.44 -3.14
N SER A 25 5.31 -11.49 -2.38
CA SER A 25 5.69 -12.77 -2.98
C SER A 25 4.55 -13.44 -3.74
N ARG A 26 3.31 -13.00 -3.50
CA ARG A 26 2.14 -13.57 -4.20
C ARG A 26 1.75 -12.79 -5.44
N CYS A 27 2.41 -11.68 -5.72
CA CYS A 27 2.09 -10.90 -6.90
C CYS A 27 2.56 -11.61 -8.17
N THR A 28 1.89 -11.31 -9.27
CA THR A 28 2.23 -11.90 -10.56
C THR A 28 3.49 -11.29 -11.16
N VAL A 29 3.94 -10.16 -10.62
CA VAL A 29 5.17 -9.50 -11.08
C VAL A 29 6.14 -9.40 -9.91
N PRO A 30 7.45 -9.29 -10.16
CA PRO A 30 8.41 -9.07 -9.08
C PRO A 30 8.13 -7.77 -8.36
N VAL A 31 8.16 -7.82 -7.03
CA VAL A 31 7.91 -6.65 -6.18
C VAL A 31 9.06 -6.52 -5.20
N THR A 32 9.66 -5.34 -5.16
CA THR A 32 10.70 -5.01 -4.18
C THR A 32 10.03 -4.31 -3.00
N VAL A 33 10.38 -4.72 -1.79
CA VAL A 33 9.80 -4.11 -0.57
C VAL A 33 10.94 -3.53 0.27
N GLU A 34 10.82 -2.24 0.60
CA GLU A 34 11.75 -1.58 1.50
C GLU A 34 10.99 -0.89 2.60
N VAL A 35 11.25 -1.28 3.84
CA VAL A 35 10.63 -0.68 5.01
C VAL A 35 11.74 -0.06 5.86
N ASP A 36 11.70 1.26 5.99
CA ASP A 36 12.72 2.01 6.72
C ASP A 36 12.06 2.71 7.91
N LEU A 37 11.86 1.97 8.99
CA LEU A 37 11.23 2.48 10.20
C LEU A 37 12.10 2.14 11.40
N ALA A 38 12.39 3.15 12.22
CA ALA A 38 13.18 2.96 13.42
C ALA A 38 12.39 2.25 14.52
N SER A 39 11.06 2.35 14.48
CA SER A 39 10.19 1.71 15.47
C SER A 39 8.89 1.30 14.80
N ARG A 40 8.09 0.50 15.49
CA ARG A 40 6.81 0.05 14.95
C ARG A 40 5.73 1.09 15.23
N PRO A 41 4.87 1.37 14.24
CA PRO A 41 3.68 2.19 14.51
C PRO A 41 2.66 1.41 15.34
N ALA A 42 1.63 2.09 15.79
CA ALA A 42 0.54 1.44 16.52
C ALA A 42 -0.07 0.33 15.67
N GLN A 43 -0.57 -0.69 16.35
CA GLN A 43 -1.12 -1.87 15.68
C GLN A 43 -2.24 -1.51 14.70
N ALA A 44 -3.09 -0.56 15.07
CA ALA A 44 -4.17 -0.13 14.19
C ALA A 44 -3.65 0.50 12.91
N ILE A 45 -2.56 1.28 13.01
CA ILE A 45 -1.95 1.91 11.85
C ILE A 45 -1.26 0.86 10.98
N GLU A 46 -0.59 -0.11 11.58
CA GLU A 46 0.00 -1.22 10.82
C GLU A 46 -1.05 -1.98 10.02
N GLY A 47 -2.21 -2.21 10.62
CA GLY A 47 -3.27 -2.92 9.93
C GLY A 47 -3.79 -2.17 8.71
N ILE A 48 -3.98 -0.86 8.84
CA ILE A 48 -4.42 -0.04 7.72
C ILE A 48 -3.35 0.01 6.64
N ALA A 49 -2.09 0.14 7.04
CA ALA A 49 -0.98 0.15 6.08
C ALA A 49 -0.92 -1.16 5.31
N TYR A 50 -1.03 -2.28 5.99
CA TYR A 50 -1.03 -3.59 5.38
C TYR A 50 -2.17 -3.72 4.35
N PHE A 51 -3.39 -3.35 4.77
CA PHE A 51 -4.54 -3.42 3.89
C PHE A 51 -4.36 -2.55 2.65
N THR A 52 -3.85 -1.33 2.85
CA THR A 52 -3.65 -0.39 1.75
C THR A 52 -2.67 -0.96 0.72
N VAL A 53 -1.52 -1.46 1.17
CA VAL A 53 -0.54 -2.01 0.26
C VAL A 53 -1.10 -3.25 -0.44
N SER A 54 -1.83 -4.09 0.29
CA SER A 54 -2.44 -5.29 -0.28
C SER A 54 -3.37 -4.93 -1.45
N GLU A 55 -4.22 -3.92 -1.27
CA GLU A 55 -5.13 -3.49 -2.32
C GLU A 55 -4.38 -2.89 -3.50
N LEU A 56 -3.35 -2.10 -3.24
CA LEU A 56 -2.58 -1.50 -4.31
C LEU A 56 -1.83 -2.54 -5.13
N LEU A 57 -1.29 -3.56 -4.49
CA LEU A 57 -0.60 -4.63 -5.20
C LEU A 57 -1.57 -5.49 -6.01
N GLN A 58 -2.81 -5.67 -5.54
CA GLN A 58 -3.82 -6.33 -6.34
C GLN A 58 -4.11 -5.55 -7.62
N ASN A 59 -4.16 -4.22 -7.53
CA ASN A 59 -4.36 -3.38 -8.71
C ASN A 59 -3.20 -3.52 -9.70
N VAL A 60 -1.97 -3.60 -9.20
CA VAL A 60 -0.81 -3.83 -10.07
C VAL A 60 -0.99 -5.15 -10.83
N SER A 61 -1.37 -6.21 -10.13
CA SER A 61 -1.51 -7.52 -10.76
C SER A 61 -2.63 -7.56 -11.79
N LYS A 62 -3.73 -6.83 -11.53
CA LYS A 62 -4.93 -6.94 -12.37
C LYS A 62 -4.95 -5.98 -13.53
N HIS A 63 -4.40 -4.78 -13.36
CA HIS A 63 -4.71 -3.69 -14.28
C HIS A 63 -3.50 -3.01 -14.90
N ALA A 64 -2.35 -3.07 -14.29
CA ALA A 64 -1.26 -2.18 -14.66
C ALA A 64 -0.46 -2.64 -15.88
N ARG A 65 -0.48 -3.93 -16.18
CA ARG A 65 0.39 -4.53 -17.21
C ARG A 65 1.86 -4.22 -16.92
N ALA A 66 2.21 -4.20 -15.66
CA ALA A 66 3.56 -3.92 -15.24
C ALA A 66 4.43 -5.16 -15.33
N THR A 67 5.74 -4.96 -15.44
CA THR A 67 6.71 -6.03 -15.36
C THR A 67 7.41 -6.03 -14.01
N ARG A 68 7.27 -4.97 -13.23
CA ARG A 68 7.80 -4.93 -11.86
C ARG A 68 7.10 -3.83 -11.08
N ALA A 69 7.21 -3.93 -9.76
CA ALA A 69 6.66 -2.93 -8.86
C ALA A 69 7.56 -2.81 -7.64
N SER A 70 7.35 -1.75 -6.87
CA SER A 70 8.08 -1.56 -5.62
C SER A 70 7.15 -1.00 -4.55
N VAL A 71 7.45 -1.34 -3.31
CA VAL A 71 6.75 -0.83 -2.13
C VAL A 71 7.80 -0.19 -1.23
N ASP A 72 7.57 1.06 -0.87
CA ASP A 72 8.44 1.79 0.04
C ASP A 72 7.64 2.28 1.22
N VAL A 73 8.17 2.09 2.43
CA VAL A 73 7.53 2.53 3.66
C VAL A 73 8.56 3.29 4.47
N TRP A 74 8.22 4.50 4.90
CA TRP A 74 9.12 5.29 5.71
C TRP A 74 8.30 6.23 6.60
N ARG A 75 8.97 6.88 7.53
CA ARG A 75 8.34 7.86 8.38
C ARG A 75 8.80 9.26 8.00
N SER A 76 7.87 10.19 7.91
CA SER A 76 8.17 11.59 7.65
C SER A 76 7.50 12.41 8.75
N ALA A 77 8.27 12.93 9.68
CA ALA A 77 7.77 13.68 10.83
C ALA A 77 6.76 12.82 11.61
N ASP A 78 5.50 13.23 11.67
CA ASP A 78 4.46 12.50 12.37
C ASP A 78 3.55 11.73 11.42
N ARG A 79 4.05 11.38 10.23
CA ARG A 79 3.29 10.62 9.23
C ARG A 79 4.00 9.33 8.88
N LEU A 80 3.23 8.28 8.71
CA LEU A 80 3.72 7.03 8.11
C LEU A 80 3.46 7.13 6.62
N MET A 81 4.49 6.94 5.81
CA MET A 81 4.41 7.08 4.37
C MET A 81 4.50 5.71 3.71
N LEU A 82 3.59 5.45 2.78
CA LEU A 82 3.57 4.23 1.99
C LEU A 82 3.53 4.63 0.53
N GLN A 83 4.35 3.99 -0.29
CA GLN A 83 4.34 4.28 -1.72
C GLN A 83 4.45 3.00 -2.52
N VAL A 84 3.53 2.80 -3.44
CA VAL A 84 3.56 1.67 -4.37
C VAL A 84 3.73 2.21 -5.77
N THR A 85 4.79 1.78 -6.45
CA THR A 85 5.11 2.23 -7.79
C THR A 85 5.15 1.02 -8.72
N ASP A 86 4.57 1.14 -9.91
CA ASP A 86 4.73 0.12 -10.92
C ASP A 86 5.11 0.76 -12.25
N ASN A 87 5.73 -0.03 -13.12
CA ASN A 87 6.17 0.43 -14.44
C ASN A 87 5.17 0.10 -15.54
N GLY A 88 3.90 0.00 -15.16
CA GLY A 88 2.85 -0.37 -16.09
C GLY A 88 2.38 0.77 -16.98
N ARG A 89 1.21 0.58 -17.57
CA ARG A 89 0.70 1.50 -18.59
C ARG A 89 0.12 2.81 -18.04
N GLY A 90 -0.04 2.93 -16.73
CA GLY A 90 -0.62 4.13 -16.15
C GLY A 90 -2.11 4.28 -16.45
N GLY A 91 -2.61 5.50 -16.28
CA GLY A 91 -4.01 5.79 -16.52
C GLY A 91 -4.93 5.40 -15.38
N ALA A 92 -4.40 5.05 -14.20
CA ALA A 92 -5.22 4.75 -13.03
C ALA A 92 -5.95 6.02 -12.59
N ASP A 93 -7.14 5.84 -12.06
CA ASP A 93 -8.03 6.96 -11.81
C ASP A 93 -8.88 6.62 -10.58
N LEU A 94 -9.04 7.58 -9.69
CA LEU A 94 -9.85 7.39 -8.50
C LEU A 94 -11.32 7.13 -8.81
N THR A 95 -11.78 7.57 -9.97
CA THR A 95 -13.20 7.42 -10.36
C THR A 95 -13.45 6.17 -11.17
N SER A 96 -12.41 5.46 -11.61
CA SER A 96 -12.59 4.22 -12.34
C SER A 96 -12.86 3.09 -11.36
N GLY A 97 -13.28 1.95 -11.77
CA GLY A 97 -13.59 0.84 -10.89
C GLY A 97 -12.36 0.12 -10.33
N SER A 98 -11.27 0.83 -10.08
CA SER A 98 -10.02 0.22 -9.67
C SER A 98 -9.91 -0.07 -8.17
N GLY A 99 -10.87 0.40 -7.37
CA GLY A 99 -10.81 0.27 -5.92
C GLY A 99 -10.13 1.41 -5.21
N LEU A 100 -9.55 2.35 -5.94
CA LEU A 100 -8.84 3.48 -5.32
C LEU A 100 -9.78 4.40 -4.56
N ALA A 101 -11.01 4.57 -5.02
CA ALA A 101 -11.99 5.39 -4.32
C ALA A 101 -12.30 4.82 -2.93
N GLY A 102 -12.41 3.49 -2.84
CA GLY A 102 -12.63 2.85 -1.55
C GLY A 102 -11.46 3.01 -0.60
N LEU A 103 -10.24 2.96 -1.13
CA LEU A 103 -9.06 3.21 -0.31
C LEU A 103 -9.03 4.64 0.20
N THR A 104 -9.40 5.60 -0.65
CA THR A 104 -9.45 7.00 -0.24
C THR A 104 -10.41 7.17 0.93
N GLU A 105 -11.58 6.56 0.87
CA GLU A 105 -12.54 6.65 1.96
C GLU A 105 -12.02 6.03 3.25
N ARG A 106 -11.33 4.89 3.15
CA ARG A 106 -10.78 4.27 4.35
C ARG A 106 -9.70 5.13 4.98
N LEU A 107 -8.86 5.74 4.17
CA LEU A 107 -7.81 6.60 4.70
C LEU A 107 -8.39 7.86 5.30
N ASP A 108 -9.42 8.43 4.68
CA ASP A 108 -10.08 9.61 5.24
C ASP A 108 -10.60 9.36 6.64
N ALA A 109 -11.10 8.15 6.90
CA ALA A 109 -11.67 7.82 8.20
C ALA A 109 -10.63 7.86 9.33
N VAL A 110 -9.34 7.82 9.01
CA VAL A 110 -8.27 7.87 10.01
C VAL A 110 -7.32 9.04 9.76
N ASP A 111 -7.81 10.07 9.08
CA ASP A 111 -7.01 11.25 8.77
C ASP A 111 -5.83 10.95 7.86
N GLY A 112 -5.98 9.95 7.02
CA GLY A 112 -4.97 9.61 6.02
C GLY A 112 -5.26 10.29 4.69
N ILE A 113 -4.29 10.22 3.79
CA ILE A 113 -4.37 10.86 2.47
C ILE A 113 -3.88 9.86 1.43
N LEU A 114 -4.54 9.83 0.27
CA LEU A 114 -4.10 9.02 -0.86
C LEU A 114 -3.86 9.92 -2.06
N VAL A 115 -2.67 9.82 -2.66
CA VAL A 115 -2.31 10.60 -3.84
C VAL A 115 -1.93 9.64 -4.95
N VAL A 116 -2.56 9.80 -6.12
CA VAL A 116 -2.31 8.94 -7.27
C VAL A 116 -1.70 9.75 -8.39
N GLU A 117 -0.55 9.31 -8.89
CA GLU A 117 0.10 9.87 -10.06
C GLU A 117 0.20 8.77 -11.09
N SER A 118 -0.58 8.85 -12.15
CA SER A 118 -0.68 7.75 -13.09
C SER A 118 -0.94 8.29 -14.51
N PRO A 119 0.05 8.94 -15.10
CA PRO A 119 -0.15 9.44 -16.46
C PRO A 119 -0.35 8.29 -17.45
N VAL A 120 -1.06 8.56 -18.52
CA VAL A 120 -1.24 7.57 -19.58
C VAL A 120 0.14 7.21 -20.11
N GLY A 121 0.42 5.92 -20.22
CA GLY A 121 1.74 5.43 -20.60
C GLY A 121 2.61 5.08 -19.38
N GLY A 122 2.16 5.41 -18.20
CA GLY A 122 2.83 5.08 -16.95
C GLY A 122 3.97 6.01 -16.61
N PRO A 123 4.65 5.77 -15.51
CA PRO A 123 4.33 4.75 -14.50
C PRO A 123 3.15 5.15 -13.61
N THR A 124 2.73 4.25 -12.72
CA THR A 124 1.75 4.58 -11.70
C THR A 124 2.45 4.63 -10.34
N LYS A 125 2.22 5.70 -9.62
CA LYS A 125 2.76 5.87 -8.27
C LYS A 125 1.61 6.28 -7.35
N VAL A 126 1.37 5.48 -6.34
CA VAL A 126 0.33 5.77 -5.35
C VAL A 126 1.01 5.96 -4.01
N THR A 127 0.78 7.11 -3.38
CA THR A 127 1.35 7.44 -2.09
C THR A 127 0.23 7.57 -1.07
N ALA A 128 0.35 6.86 0.05
CA ALA A 128 -0.58 6.97 1.15
C ALA A 128 0.15 7.55 2.36
N GLU A 129 -0.52 8.45 3.08
CA GLU A 129 0.00 9.01 4.32
C GLU A 129 -0.97 8.68 5.43
N LEU A 130 -0.44 8.19 6.54
CA LEU A 130 -1.22 7.87 7.73
C LEU A 130 -0.62 8.61 8.91
N PRO A 131 -1.45 8.99 9.91
CA PRO A 131 -0.87 9.60 11.11
C PRO A 131 0.04 8.59 11.81
N TRP A 132 1.18 9.07 12.27
CA TRP A 132 2.07 8.22 13.05
C TRP A 132 1.56 8.14 14.49
N ARG A 133 1.34 6.92 14.94
CA ARG A 133 0.97 6.66 16.34
C ARG A 133 1.82 5.49 16.79
N GLY A 134 2.55 5.72 17.83
CA GLY A 134 3.49 4.72 18.31
C GLY A 134 2.99 3.90 19.46
#